data_c71fd99fd6b900b2ced103e200219ae9
#
_entry.id   c71fd99fd6b900b2ced103e200219ae9
#
_cell.length_a   1.000
_cell.length_b   1.000
_cell.length_c   1.000
_cell.angle_alpha   90.00
_cell.angle_beta   90.00
_cell.angle_gamma   90.00
#
_symmetry.space_group_name_H-M   'P 1'
#
loop_
_entity.id
_entity.type
_entity.pdbx_description
1 polymer ?
#
loop_
_entity_poly.entity_id
_entity_poly.type
_entity_poly.pdbx_seq_one_letter_code
_entity_poly.pdbx_strand_id
1 'polypeptide(L)'
;MEKPLQLVYNIDEELKLNPEALKVLQSIEVPMVVVAVVGAARTGKSYLMNCIAGDKNGFSVDSSVQAHTKGIWMWCRSLPQRPNEVLLLLDTEGLGDPEKGDIDNDHSIYSLAILLSSILIYNGQRNIDQKSLQDLHFVTELSKRIQMKSQPDGCNSWNFVRFFPEFVWVIRDLTLDMNINGKHVSPNEYLEHRLKLKDSEIRKQDKEYNELRRCIRNHFPSRCCFAFPFPTHPNNVGQLQELEDKDLDKDFIKERQKLINYIHTHTKVKRVVGGQLVTGRRFVELTKAYVGMMVDGVLPCVESSVAKLMEVENQAALDEALKFYDEGMKIFSESNCFTMIKLTEYYNMKSTKAFNIFYKRSMNNSGKYVEQLEETMRSTYKSLEAKVKKSSQKKCELHLKKVMSPITGNLRSGYYRKAGGFQELKMDLDKARMEYEKKTKDEMEGWAVLNHFLEQEKPHLEHVQEMDSRLTEEQRHVSALEEELSRVKKEMEKMEQERKAAEEHRKKEIMEQIKKKFEKGKKCSVEELKEAMEHMRSEVKKYEIEGRMEDAERAHQMYEYLEKKYKETTEWSFMKFIRENAPKFIDVAVTMIGAVAKLVIFKTIK
;
A
#
# COMPACT_ATOMS: atom_id res chain seq x y z
N MET A 1 -14.57 17.23 -15.87
CA MET A 1 -14.78 16.97 -17.34
C MET A 1 -15.78 17.97 -17.85
N GLU A 2 -15.55 18.53 -19.02
CA GLU A 2 -16.50 19.47 -19.64
C GLU A 2 -17.73 18.76 -20.21
N LYS A 3 -17.53 17.61 -20.84
CA LYS A 3 -18.59 16.81 -21.47
C LYS A 3 -18.48 15.33 -21.08
N PRO A 4 -19.59 14.58 -21.13
CA PRO A 4 -19.58 13.13 -20.98
C PRO A 4 -18.70 12.44 -22.03
N LEU A 5 -18.10 11.32 -21.65
CA LEU A 5 -17.38 10.40 -22.55
C LEU A 5 -18.00 9.02 -22.45
N GLN A 6 -17.99 8.29 -23.54
CA GLN A 6 -18.39 6.89 -23.50
C GLN A 6 -17.29 6.08 -22.81
N LEU A 7 -17.63 5.38 -21.74
CA LEU A 7 -16.71 4.52 -20.98
C LEU A 7 -16.64 3.11 -21.56
N VAL A 8 -17.81 2.56 -21.87
CA VAL A 8 -17.97 1.23 -22.42
C VAL A 8 -18.75 1.32 -23.71
N TYR A 9 -18.15 0.91 -24.80
CA TYR A 9 -18.83 0.70 -26.07
C TYR A 9 -19.56 -0.63 -26.03
N ASN A 10 -20.72 -0.67 -26.62
CA ASN A 10 -21.46 -1.87 -26.90
C ASN A 10 -21.61 -1.97 -28.42
N ILE A 11 -20.73 -2.74 -29.06
CA ILE A 11 -20.65 -2.86 -30.51
C ILE A 11 -20.74 -4.36 -30.87
N ASP A 12 -21.72 -4.72 -31.67
CA ASP A 12 -21.95 -6.11 -32.11
C ASP A 12 -21.99 -7.09 -30.90
N GLU A 13 -22.68 -6.68 -29.81
CA GLU A 13 -22.84 -7.44 -28.57
C GLU A 13 -21.54 -7.63 -27.77
N GLU A 14 -20.43 -7.04 -28.20
CA GLU A 14 -19.18 -7.03 -27.46
C GLU A 14 -18.99 -5.73 -26.68
N LEU A 15 -18.61 -5.86 -25.42
CA LEU A 15 -18.22 -4.75 -24.55
C LEU A 15 -16.76 -4.36 -24.79
N LYS A 16 -16.53 -3.12 -25.21
CA LYS A 16 -15.18 -2.56 -25.41
C LYS A 16 -14.97 -1.33 -24.58
N LEU A 17 -13.81 -1.20 -23.97
CA LEU A 17 -13.46 -0.04 -23.15
C LEU A 17 -12.88 1.09 -24.00
N ASN A 18 -13.27 2.32 -23.68
CA ASN A 18 -12.74 3.52 -24.32
C ASN A 18 -11.40 3.93 -23.69
N PRO A 19 -10.27 3.90 -24.43
CA PRO A 19 -8.96 4.25 -23.89
C PRO A 19 -8.87 5.70 -23.39
N GLU A 20 -9.59 6.65 -24.02
CA GLU A 20 -9.59 8.06 -23.60
C GLU A 20 -10.31 8.23 -22.26
N ALA A 21 -11.46 7.60 -22.10
CA ALA A 21 -12.19 7.59 -20.84
C ALA A 21 -11.35 6.99 -19.71
N LEU A 22 -10.64 5.90 -19.98
CA LEU A 22 -9.74 5.28 -19.00
C LEU A 22 -8.59 6.20 -18.60
N LYS A 23 -7.98 6.94 -19.54
CA LYS A 23 -6.93 7.92 -19.24
C LYS A 23 -7.43 9.04 -18.33
N VAL A 24 -8.62 9.58 -18.60
CA VAL A 24 -9.24 10.60 -17.74
C VAL A 24 -9.44 10.06 -16.33
N LEU A 25 -9.99 8.87 -16.20
CA LEU A 25 -10.20 8.24 -14.89
C LEU A 25 -8.89 7.98 -14.17
N GLN A 26 -7.85 7.50 -14.86
CA GLN A 26 -6.52 7.24 -14.27
C GLN A 26 -5.88 8.46 -13.64
N SER A 27 -6.20 9.66 -14.12
CA SER A 27 -5.70 10.93 -13.57
C SER A 27 -6.35 11.33 -12.23
N ILE A 28 -7.45 10.68 -11.83
CA ILE A 28 -8.18 11.00 -10.60
C ILE A 28 -7.58 10.25 -9.41
N GLU A 29 -6.90 10.98 -8.54
CA GLU A 29 -6.24 10.41 -7.36
C GLU A 29 -7.13 10.39 -6.11
N VAL A 30 -8.21 11.17 -6.11
CA VAL A 30 -9.14 11.26 -4.98
C VAL A 30 -10.18 10.14 -5.02
N PRO A 31 -10.80 9.81 -3.86
CA PRO A 31 -11.88 8.83 -3.80
C PRO A 31 -13.08 9.23 -4.65
N MET A 32 -13.77 8.23 -5.19
CA MET A 32 -14.87 8.42 -6.11
C MET A 32 -16.21 8.02 -5.48
N VAL A 33 -17.20 8.86 -5.68
CA VAL A 33 -18.62 8.55 -5.50
C VAL A 33 -19.16 8.18 -6.88
N VAL A 34 -19.62 6.95 -7.06
CA VAL A 34 -20.07 6.47 -8.37
C VAL A 34 -21.57 6.27 -8.35
N VAL A 35 -22.28 7.01 -9.19
CA VAL A 35 -23.72 6.93 -9.35
C VAL A 35 -24.05 6.36 -10.73
N ALA A 36 -24.68 5.22 -10.78
CA ALA A 36 -25.14 4.61 -12.02
C ALA A 36 -26.67 4.69 -12.12
N VAL A 37 -27.17 5.00 -13.30
CA VAL A 37 -28.60 4.94 -13.60
C VAL A 37 -28.91 3.80 -14.56
N VAL A 38 -29.94 3.05 -14.25
CA VAL A 38 -30.42 1.90 -15.02
C VAL A 38 -31.95 1.94 -15.14
N GLY A 39 -32.51 1.22 -16.07
CA GLY A 39 -33.96 1.16 -16.29
C GLY A 39 -34.31 1.06 -17.79
N ALA A 40 -35.58 0.88 -18.09
CA ALA A 40 -36.06 0.71 -19.47
C ALA A 40 -35.61 1.86 -20.42
N ALA A 41 -35.54 1.56 -21.69
CA ALA A 41 -35.28 2.58 -22.70
C ALA A 41 -36.30 3.72 -22.59
N ARG A 42 -35.85 4.97 -22.80
CA ARG A 42 -36.72 6.18 -22.89
C ARG A 42 -37.44 6.58 -21.59
N THR A 43 -36.98 6.12 -20.47
CA THR A 43 -37.51 6.54 -19.17
C THR A 43 -36.92 7.86 -18.66
N GLY A 44 -36.05 8.54 -19.41
CA GLY A 44 -35.41 9.80 -19.02
C GLY A 44 -34.22 9.64 -18.07
N LYS A 45 -33.46 8.56 -18.19
CA LYS A 45 -32.22 8.31 -17.40
C LYS A 45 -31.20 9.44 -17.61
N SER A 46 -30.85 9.72 -18.85
CA SER A 46 -29.87 10.77 -19.22
C SER A 46 -30.29 12.15 -18.72
N TYR A 47 -31.59 12.48 -18.80
CA TYR A 47 -32.13 13.71 -18.21
C TYR A 47 -31.92 13.76 -16.69
N LEU A 48 -32.22 12.67 -16.00
CA LEU A 48 -32.01 12.58 -14.54
C LEU A 48 -30.53 12.76 -14.16
N MET A 49 -29.64 12.17 -14.94
CA MET A 49 -28.20 12.30 -14.72
C MET A 49 -27.71 13.72 -14.98
N ASN A 50 -28.23 14.41 -15.98
CA ASN A 50 -27.98 15.83 -16.24
C ASN A 50 -28.43 16.70 -15.05
N CYS A 51 -29.59 16.40 -14.47
CA CYS A 51 -30.06 17.09 -13.27
C CYS A 51 -29.11 16.89 -12.07
N ILE A 52 -28.63 15.66 -11.85
CA ILE A 52 -27.67 15.36 -10.79
C ILE A 52 -26.32 16.05 -11.03
N ALA A 53 -25.91 16.14 -12.31
CA ALA A 53 -24.68 16.83 -12.69
C ALA A 53 -24.77 18.36 -12.52
N GLY A 54 -25.98 18.89 -12.43
CA GLY A 54 -26.23 20.34 -12.39
C GLY A 54 -25.98 21.04 -13.74
N ASP A 55 -26.10 20.31 -14.85
CA ASP A 55 -25.82 20.84 -16.19
C ASP A 55 -26.71 20.17 -17.24
N LYS A 56 -27.47 20.99 -17.98
CA LYS A 56 -28.40 20.50 -19.00
C LYS A 56 -27.73 19.98 -20.26
N ASN A 57 -26.49 20.41 -20.53
CA ASN A 57 -25.76 20.12 -21.78
C ASN A 57 -24.77 18.93 -21.61
N GLY A 58 -25.10 18.00 -20.76
CA GLY A 58 -24.29 16.83 -20.45
C GLY A 58 -24.57 15.61 -21.35
N PHE A 59 -25.13 14.57 -20.74
CA PHE A 59 -25.56 13.38 -21.48
C PHE A 59 -26.60 13.72 -22.52
N SER A 60 -26.52 13.10 -23.70
CA SER A 60 -27.46 13.34 -24.78
C SER A 60 -28.86 12.89 -24.37
N VAL A 61 -29.81 13.80 -24.48
CA VAL A 61 -31.23 13.52 -24.29
C VAL A 61 -31.91 13.80 -25.62
N ASP A 62 -32.53 12.79 -26.21
CA ASP A 62 -33.26 12.95 -27.45
C ASP A 62 -34.69 12.37 -27.31
N SER A 63 -35.62 13.03 -27.93
CA SER A 63 -37.01 12.61 -28.02
C SER A 63 -37.27 11.70 -29.23
N SER A 64 -36.24 11.38 -30.04
CA SER A 64 -36.38 10.54 -31.24
C SER A 64 -36.76 9.09 -30.91
N VAL A 65 -37.26 8.37 -31.93
CA VAL A 65 -37.64 6.97 -31.78
C VAL A 65 -36.44 6.04 -31.59
N GLN A 66 -35.23 6.42 -31.96
CA GLN A 66 -34.02 5.63 -31.80
C GLN A 66 -33.34 5.88 -30.45
N ALA A 67 -32.81 4.82 -29.82
CA ALA A 67 -32.06 4.95 -28.59
C ALA A 67 -30.66 5.55 -28.83
N HIS A 68 -30.38 6.72 -28.24
CA HIS A 68 -29.09 7.41 -28.39
C HIS A 68 -27.99 6.86 -27.51
N THR A 69 -28.32 6.47 -26.29
CA THR A 69 -27.33 5.94 -25.35
C THR A 69 -27.06 4.47 -25.65
N LYS A 70 -25.86 4.17 -26.17
CA LYS A 70 -25.35 2.80 -26.32
C LYS A 70 -24.24 2.58 -25.33
N GLY A 71 -24.19 1.40 -24.68
CA GLY A 71 -23.20 1.07 -23.68
C GLY A 71 -23.33 1.88 -22.39
N ILE A 72 -22.21 2.33 -21.85
CA ILE A 72 -22.14 3.15 -20.64
C ILE A 72 -21.37 4.43 -20.91
N TRP A 73 -21.99 5.56 -20.61
CA TRP A 73 -21.39 6.88 -20.67
C TRP A 73 -21.00 7.36 -19.27
N MET A 74 -19.92 8.09 -19.15
CA MET A 74 -19.43 8.61 -17.88
C MET A 74 -19.28 10.12 -17.89
N TRP A 75 -19.46 10.73 -16.72
CA TRP A 75 -19.20 12.15 -16.51
C TRP A 75 -18.68 12.41 -15.09
N CYS A 76 -17.48 12.97 -14.98
CA CYS A 76 -16.90 13.34 -13.70
C CYS A 76 -17.27 14.78 -13.35
N ARG A 77 -17.83 14.97 -12.16
CA ARG A 77 -18.22 16.27 -11.60
C ARG A 77 -17.62 16.45 -10.21
N SER A 78 -17.44 17.69 -9.82
CA SER A 78 -17.06 18.02 -8.44
C SER A 78 -18.26 17.93 -7.50
N LEU A 79 -18.01 17.56 -6.25
CA LEU A 79 -18.97 17.63 -5.16
C LEU A 79 -18.68 18.90 -4.35
N PRO A 80 -19.51 19.96 -4.42
CA PRO A 80 -19.19 21.25 -3.81
C PRO A 80 -18.97 21.18 -2.30
N GLN A 81 -19.69 20.28 -1.61
CA GLN A 81 -19.58 20.08 -0.16
C GLN A 81 -18.49 19.06 0.23
N ARG A 82 -17.86 18.41 -0.75
CA ARG A 82 -16.89 17.31 -0.55
C ARG A 82 -15.72 17.45 -1.53
N PRO A 83 -14.86 18.49 -1.39
CA PRO A 83 -13.85 18.85 -2.38
C PRO A 83 -12.76 17.79 -2.59
N ASN A 84 -12.59 16.87 -1.63
CA ASN A 84 -11.64 15.76 -1.72
C ASN A 84 -12.23 14.49 -2.35
N GLU A 85 -13.38 14.59 -3.01
CA GLU A 85 -14.06 13.48 -3.67
C GLU A 85 -14.57 13.91 -5.03
N VAL A 86 -14.67 12.95 -5.95
CA VAL A 86 -15.21 13.17 -7.29
C VAL A 86 -16.49 12.36 -7.46
N LEU A 87 -17.51 13.00 -8.00
CA LEU A 87 -18.74 12.36 -8.45
C LEU A 87 -18.54 11.83 -9.86
N LEU A 88 -18.61 10.52 -10.03
CA LEU A 88 -18.66 9.86 -11.32
C LEU A 88 -20.10 9.44 -11.62
N LEU A 89 -20.68 10.00 -12.64
CA LEU A 89 -22.01 9.67 -13.16
C LEU A 89 -21.86 8.65 -14.27
N LEU A 90 -22.61 7.56 -14.22
CA LEU A 90 -22.67 6.52 -15.24
C LEU A 90 -24.09 6.42 -15.79
N ASP A 91 -24.27 6.88 -17.02
CA ASP A 91 -25.53 6.74 -17.77
C ASP A 91 -25.47 5.49 -18.64
N THR A 92 -26.43 4.59 -18.45
CA THR A 92 -26.46 3.31 -19.16
C THR A 92 -27.48 3.31 -20.29
N GLU A 93 -27.24 2.50 -21.30
CA GLU A 93 -28.25 2.17 -22.28
C GLU A 93 -29.53 1.61 -21.63
N GLY A 94 -30.65 1.76 -22.32
CA GLY A 94 -31.94 1.29 -21.79
C GLY A 94 -32.13 -0.21 -21.94
N LEU A 95 -32.78 -0.82 -20.94
CA LEU A 95 -33.25 -2.20 -21.02
C LEU A 95 -34.37 -2.38 -22.01
N GLY A 96 -34.39 -3.57 -22.63
CA GLY A 96 -35.52 -4.00 -23.47
C GLY A 96 -35.71 -3.11 -24.67
N ASP A 97 -34.63 -2.58 -25.24
CA ASP A 97 -34.71 -1.86 -26.51
C ASP A 97 -35.12 -2.84 -27.62
N PRO A 98 -36.32 -2.64 -28.26
CA PRO A 98 -36.82 -3.57 -29.26
C PRO A 98 -35.89 -3.73 -30.48
N GLU A 99 -35.02 -2.74 -30.73
CA GLU A 99 -34.08 -2.77 -31.86
C GLU A 99 -32.85 -3.69 -31.61
N LYS A 100 -32.59 -4.08 -30.35
CA LYS A 100 -31.41 -4.86 -29.98
C LYS A 100 -31.63 -6.38 -29.89
N GLY A 101 -32.79 -6.81 -29.42
CA GLY A 101 -33.16 -8.23 -29.37
C GLY A 101 -32.38 -9.12 -28.39
N ASP A 102 -31.28 -8.65 -27.78
CA ASP A 102 -30.42 -9.47 -26.91
C ASP A 102 -30.56 -9.08 -25.44
N ILE A 103 -31.13 -10.03 -24.69
CA ILE A 103 -31.35 -9.93 -23.23
C ILE A 103 -30.04 -10.13 -22.45
N ASP A 104 -29.10 -10.95 -22.93
CA ASP A 104 -27.87 -11.26 -22.21
C ASP A 104 -26.91 -10.06 -22.16
N ASN A 105 -26.94 -9.25 -23.19
CA ASN A 105 -26.19 -8.00 -23.27
C ASN A 105 -26.73 -6.95 -22.28
N ASP A 106 -28.04 -6.80 -22.19
CA ASP A 106 -28.69 -5.94 -21.18
C ASP A 106 -28.27 -6.36 -19.77
N HIS A 107 -28.19 -7.67 -19.50
CA HIS A 107 -27.73 -8.20 -18.21
C HIS A 107 -26.25 -7.83 -17.91
N SER A 108 -25.39 -7.82 -18.92
CA SER A 108 -23.99 -7.45 -18.78
C SER A 108 -23.82 -5.98 -18.40
N ILE A 109 -24.48 -5.07 -19.07
CA ILE A 109 -24.48 -3.64 -18.77
C ILE A 109 -24.99 -3.35 -17.34
N TYR A 110 -26.06 -4.03 -16.95
CA TYR A 110 -26.61 -3.87 -15.61
C TYR A 110 -25.69 -4.42 -14.51
N SER A 111 -25.16 -5.60 -14.75
CA SER A 111 -24.19 -6.19 -13.81
C SER A 111 -22.99 -5.26 -13.62
N LEU A 112 -22.52 -4.67 -14.71
CA LEU A 112 -21.42 -3.72 -14.67
C LEU A 112 -21.80 -2.45 -13.89
N ALA A 113 -22.99 -1.91 -14.12
CA ALA A 113 -23.51 -0.75 -13.38
C ALA A 113 -23.59 -1.01 -11.87
N ILE A 114 -24.08 -2.19 -11.46
CA ILE A 114 -24.12 -2.58 -10.04
C ILE A 114 -22.70 -2.68 -9.45
N LEU A 115 -21.82 -3.41 -10.12
CA LEU A 115 -20.50 -3.70 -9.59
C LEU A 115 -19.63 -2.45 -9.46
N LEU A 116 -19.80 -1.50 -10.37
CA LEU A 116 -19.03 -0.27 -10.40
C LEU A 116 -19.59 0.85 -9.52
N SER A 117 -20.90 0.87 -9.23
CA SER A 117 -21.52 2.01 -8.54
C SER A 117 -21.42 1.96 -7.01
N SER A 118 -21.54 3.12 -6.38
CA SER A 118 -21.81 3.32 -4.94
C SER A 118 -23.31 3.45 -4.70
N ILE A 119 -24.02 4.08 -5.67
CA ILE A 119 -25.47 4.17 -5.74
C ILE A 119 -25.91 3.66 -7.10
N LEU A 120 -26.90 2.79 -7.09
CA LEU A 120 -27.61 2.35 -8.27
C LEU A 120 -29.02 2.96 -8.29
N ILE A 121 -29.28 3.82 -9.26
CA ILE A 121 -30.60 4.40 -9.48
C ILE A 121 -31.34 3.53 -10.49
N TYR A 122 -32.42 2.89 -10.07
CA TYR A 122 -33.37 2.24 -10.98
C TYR A 122 -34.47 3.25 -11.37
N ASN A 123 -34.45 3.68 -12.60
CA ASN A 123 -35.39 4.67 -13.14
C ASN A 123 -36.59 3.97 -13.78
N GLY A 124 -37.60 3.70 -12.95
CA GLY A 124 -38.87 3.08 -13.35
C GLY A 124 -39.94 4.10 -13.70
N GLN A 125 -41.07 3.64 -14.29
CA GLN A 125 -42.21 4.48 -14.66
C GLN A 125 -43.46 4.07 -13.90
N ARG A 126 -44.31 5.04 -13.62
CA ARG A 126 -45.67 4.93 -13.08
C ARG A 126 -45.81 4.28 -11.72
N ASN A 127 -45.34 3.06 -11.53
CA ASN A 127 -45.52 2.30 -10.28
C ASN A 127 -44.45 1.23 -10.14
N ILE A 128 -44.37 0.62 -8.97
CA ILE A 128 -43.56 -0.59 -8.72
C ILE A 128 -44.45 -1.81 -8.94
N ASP A 129 -44.44 -2.34 -10.14
CA ASP A 129 -45.20 -3.51 -10.55
C ASP A 129 -44.34 -4.78 -10.63
N GLN A 130 -44.99 -5.91 -10.95
CA GLN A 130 -44.27 -7.19 -11.02
C GLN A 130 -43.25 -7.20 -12.18
N LYS A 131 -43.54 -6.51 -13.30
CA LYS A 131 -42.60 -6.42 -14.42
C LYS A 131 -41.34 -5.66 -14.03
N SER A 132 -41.49 -4.49 -13.40
CA SER A 132 -40.35 -3.70 -12.90
C SER A 132 -39.48 -4.49 -11.92
N LEU A 133 -40.09 -5.36 -11.09
CA LEU A 133 -39.35 -6.26 -10.21
C LEU A 133 -38.67 -7.38 -11.00
N GLN A 134 -39.29 -7.92 -12.05
CA GLN A 134 -38.71 -8.94 -12.92
C GLN A 134 -37.53 -8.38 -13.74
N ASP A 135 -37.59 -7.13 -14.13
CA ASP A 135 -36.45 -6.45 -14.79
C ASP A 135 -35.20 -6.43 -13.89
N LEU A 136 -35.35 -6.61 -12.58
CA LEU A 136 -34.25 -6.77 -11.62
C LEU A 136 -33.83 -8.24 -11.40
N HIS A 137 -34.35 -9.20 -12.16
CA HIS A 137 -34.06 -10.65 -11.99
C HIS A 137 -32.57 -10.95 -12.19
N PHE A 138 -31.88 -10.21 -13.04
CA PHE A 138 -30.43 -10.37 -13.25
C PHE A 138 -29.62 -10.18 -11.96
N VAL A 139 -30.11 -9.40 -10.96
CA VAL A 139 -29.50 -9.30 -9.64
C VAL A 139 -29.48 -10.66 -8.95
N THR A 140 -30.55 -11.44 -9.15
CA THR A 140 -30.64 -12.81 -8.61
C THR A 140 -29.64 -13.74 -9.28
N GLU A 141 -29.50 -13.66 -10.61
CA GLU A 141 -28.54 -14.47 -11.35
C GLU A 141 -27.10 -14.10 -10.99
N LEU A 142 -26.79 -12.81 -10.95
CA LEU A 142 -25.49 -12.30 -10.51
C LEU A 142 -25.16 -12.80 -9.09
N SER A 143 -26.12 -12.74 -8.17
CA SER A 143 -25.93 -13.15 -6.78
C SER A 143 -25.73 -14.66 -6.62
N LYS A 144 -26.47 -15.49 -7.36
CA LYS A 144 -26.31 -16.95 -7.34
C LYS A 144 -24.91 -17.37 -7.79
N ARG A 145 -24.37 -16.76 -8.83
CA ARG A 145 -23.03 -17.10 -9.37
C ARG A 145 -21.91 -16.61 -8.47
N ILE A 146 -22.08 -15.47 -7.80
CA ILE A 146 -21.15 -14.98 -6.77
C ILE A 146 -21.12 -15.94 -5.57
N GLN A 147 -22.27 -16.41 -5.10
CA GLN A 147 -22.37 -17.36 -3.98
C GLN A 147 -21.76 -18.73 -4.30
N MET A 148 -21.80 -19.22 -5.55
CA MET A 148 -21.26 -20.52 -5.92
C MET A 148 -19.73 -20.60 -5.88
N LYS A 149 -19.01 -19.49 -6.00
CA LYS A 149 -17.54 -19.46 -5.91
C LYS A 149 -16.99 -19.24 -4.50
N SER A 150 -17.83 -18.86 -3.55
CA SER A 150 -17.44 -18.55 -2.16
C SER A 150 -17.40 -19.75 -1.21
N GLN A 151 -17.45 -21.01 -1.69
CA GLN A 151 -17.27 -22.19 -0.84
C GLN A 151 -16.01 -22.98 -1.27
N PRO A 152 -14.99 -23.21 -0.35
CA PRO A 152 -15.14 -24.18 0.75
C PRO A 152 -14.80 -23.69 2.17
N ASP A 153 -14.41 -22.46 2.42
CA ASP A 153 -13.87 -22.06 3.73
C ASP A 153 -14.71 -21.08 4.56
N GLY A 154 -16.02 -21.28 4.68
CA GLY A 154 -16.78 -20.64 5.77
C GLY A 154 -16.79 -19.10 5.83
N CYS A 155 -16.38 -18.40 4.78
CA CYS A 155 -16.48 -16.95 4.72
C CYS A 155 -17.93 -16.55 4.47
N ASN A 156 -18.57 -16.00 5.49
CA ASN A 156 -19.98 -15.63 5.53
C ASN A 156 -20.36 -14.78 4.31
N SER A 157 -21.36 -15.23 3.53
CA SER A 157 -22.00 -14.50 2.42
C SER A 157 -22.45 -13.06 2.79
N TRP A 158 -22.59 -12.75 4.06
CA TRP A 158 -22.92 -11.44 4.63
C TRP A 158 -21.85 -10.36 4.42
N ASN A 159 -20.58 -10.71 4.26
CA ASN A 159 -19.51 -9.73 3.99
C ASN A 159 -19.60 -9.15 2.58
N PHE A 160 -20.22 -9.86 1.66
CA PHE A 160 -20.32 -9.47 0.27
C PHE A 160 -21.32 -8.32 0.03
N VAL A 161 -22.41 -8.32 0.78
CA VAL A 161 -23.49 -7.31 0.71
C VAL A 161 -22.97 -5.89 0.97
N ARG A 162 -21.88 -5.75 1.73
CA ARG A 162 -21.26 -4.44 2.02
C ARG A 162 -20.68 -3.74 0.80
N PHE A 163 -20.52 -4.45 -0.32
CA PHE A 163 -19.92 -3.90 -1.55
C PHE A 163 -20.94 -3.61 -2.63
N PHE A 164 -22.19 -4.04 -2.41
CA PHE A 164 -23.29 -3.65 -3.27
C PHE A 164 -23.59 -2.16 -3.09
N PRO A 165 -24.07 -1.50 -4.18
CA PRO A 165 -24.45 -0.11 -4.10
C PRO A 165 -25.68 0.09 -3.22
N GLU A 166 -25.85 1.28 -2.72
CA GLU A 166 -27.13 1.73 -2.23
C GLU A 166 -28.13 1.77 -3.39
N PHE A 167 -29.34 1.28 -3.15
CA PHE A 167 -30.35 1.18 -4.19
C PHE A 167 -31.36 2.32 -4.09
N VAL A 168 -31.50 3.08 -5.15
CA VAL A 168 -32.45 4.17 -5.23
C VAL A 168 -33.48 3.86 -6.31
N TRP A 169 -34.72 3.62 -5.91
CA TRP A 169 -35.83 3.49 -6.84
C TRP A 169 -36.39 4.87 -7.17
N VAL A 170 -36.31 5.29 -8.42
CA VAL A 170 -36.97 6.49 -8.91
C VAL A 170 -38.21 6.06 -9.69
N ILE A 171 -39.38 6.48 -9.23
CA ILE A 171 -40.67 6.29 -9.95
C ILE A 171 -40.93 7.57 -10.71
N ARG A 172 -40.92 7.48 -12.04
CA ARG A 172 -41.28 8.61 -12.92
C ARG A 172 -42.77 8.59 -13.27
N ASP A 173 -43.31 9.77 -13.46
CA ASP A 173 -44.67 9.97 -13.95
C ASP A 173 -45.73 9.28 -13.05
N LEU A 174 -45.52 9.40 -11.73
CA LEU A 174 -46.43 8.84 -10.73
C LEU A 174 -47.81 9.55 -10.82
N THR A 175 -48.84 8.77 -11.10
CA THR A 175 -50.23 9.25 -11.14
C THR A 175 -51.11 8.64 -10.03
N LEU A 176 -50.53 7.71 -9.25
CA LEU A 176 -51.25 7.02 -8.18
C LEU A 176 -51.18 7.84 -6.87
N ASP A 177 -52.29 7.87 -6.17
CA ASP A 177 -52.31 8.37 -4.81
C ASP A 177 -51.46 7.43 -3.93
N MET A 178 -50.53 8.03 -3.19
CA MET A 178 -49.67 7.32 -2.26
C MET A 178 -50.47 6.92 -1.01
N ASN A 179 -51.43 6.02 -1.19
CA ASN A 179 -52.34 5.58 -0.14
C ASN A 179 -52.42 4.07 -0.09
N ILE A 180 -52.19 3.49 1.06
CA ILE A 180 -52.27 2.06 1.29
C ILE A 180 -53.25 1.82 2.46
N ASN A 181 -54.33 1.09 2.21
CA ASN A 181 -55.37 0.80 3.18
C ASN A 181 -55.95 2.06 3.86
N GLY A 182 -56.12 3.16 3.10
CA GLY A 182 -56.68 4.40 3.61
C GLY A 182 -55.68 5.31 4.34
N LYS A 183 -54.41 4.91 4.41
CA LYS A 183 -53.36 5.71 5.05
C LYS A 183 -52.35 6.23 4.00
N HIS A 184 -52.08 7.52 4.02
CA HIS A 184 -51.04 8.12 3.19
C HIS A 184 -49.66 7.55 3.58
N VAL A 185 -48.86 7.15 2.62
CA VAL A 185 -47.54 6.56 2.79
C VAL A 185 -46.48 7.33 2.02
N SER A 186 -45.29 7.35 2.56
CA SER A 186 -44.11 7.90 1.88
C SER A 186 -43.65 6.99 0.72
N PRO A 187 -42.87 7.50 -0.25
CA PRO A 187 -42.27 6.66 -1.29
C PRO A 187 -41.47 5.48 -0.75
N ASN A 188 -40.76 5.65 0.36
CA ASN A 188 -40.02 4.58 1.03
C ASN A 188 -40.95 3.51 1.59
N GLU A 189 -42.01 3.89 2.29
CA GLU A 189 -43.01 2.93 2.80
C GLU A 189 -43.71 2.20 1.66
N TYR A 190 -43.95 2.86 0.53
CA TYR A 190 -44.49 2.22 -0.67
C TYR A 190 -43.51 1.17 -1.23
N LEU A 191 -42.22 1.49 -1.36
CA LEU A 191 -41.20 0.55 -1.80
C LEU A 191 -41.16 -0.68 -0.86
N GLU A 192 -41.12 -0.48 0.45
CA GLU A 192 -41.09 -1.58 1.43
C GLU A 192 -42.36 -2.43 1.38
N HIS A 193 -43.53 -1.80 1.16
CA HIS A 193 -44.79 -2.52 0.94
C HIS A 193 -44.75 -3.41 -0.31
N ARG A 194 -44.19 -2.90 -1.42
CA ARG A 194 -44.03 -3.66 -2.68
C ARG A 194 -43.00 -4.80 -2.57
N LEU A 195 -42.04 -4.67 -1.65
CA LEU A 195 -41.04 -5.68 -1.35
C LEU A 195 -41.46 -6.65 -0.19
N LYS A 196 -42.68 -6.51 0.31
CA LYS A 196 -43.17 -7.43 1.36
C LYS A 196 -43.28 -8.84 0.81
N LEU A 197 -42.82 -9.81 1.60
CA LEU A 197 -42.91 -11.23 1.27
C LEU A 197 -44.31 -11.74 1.59
N LYS A 198 -44.77 -12.74 0.86
CA LYS A 198 -45.96 -13.53 1.20
C LYS A 198 -45.63 -14.52 2.31
N ASP A 199 -46.51 -14.70 3.25
CA ASP A 199 -46.32 -15.57 4.43
C ASP A 199 -46.32 -17.06 4.05
N SER A 200 -46.95 -17.45 2.92
CA SER A 200 -46.99 -18.82 2.42
C SER A 200 -46.20 -18.98 1.12
N GLU A 201 -45.37 -20.00 1.05
CA GLU A 201 -44.56 -20.39 -0.13
C GLU A 201 -44.99 -21.79 -0.65
N ILE A 202 -46.22 -22.19 -0.47
CA ILE A 202 -46.70 -23.52 -0.87
C ILE A 202 -46.75 -23.63 -2.40
N ARG A 203 -47.23 -22.58 -3.08
CA ARG A 203 -47.33 -22.55 -4.55
C ARG A 203 -46.01 -22.11 -5.18
N LYS A 204 -45.65 -22.68 -6.33
CA LYS A 204 -44.45 -22.28 -7.10
C LYS A 204 -44.40 -20.78 -7.37
N GLN A 205 -45.52 -20.20 -7.74
CA GLN A 205 -45.64 -18.76 -8.00
C GLN A 205 -45.35 -17.90 -6.75
N ASP A 206 -45.70 -18.37 -5.55
CA ASP A 206 -45.43 -17.63 -4.31
C ASP A 206 -43.94 -17.72 -3.92
N LYS A 207 -43.28 -18.86 -4.23
CA LYS A 207 -41.83 -19.00 -4.10
C LYS A 207 -41.09 -18.04 -5.04
N GLU A 208 -41.44 -18.02 -6.32
CA GLU A 208 -40.84 -17.13 -7.30
C GLU A 208 -41.07 -15.64 -6.95
N TYR A 209 -42.31 -15.34 -6.47
CA TYR A 209 -42.64 -14.01 -5.97
C TYR A 209 -41.76 -13.58 -4.82
N ASN A 210 -41.52 -14.46 -3.85
CA ASN A 210 -40.71 -14.17 -2.66
C ASN A 210 -39.23 -14.18 -2.97
N GLU A 211 -38.76 -15.08 -3.84
CA GLU A 211 -37.33 -15.18 -4.21
C GLU A 211 -36.78 -13.87 -4.74
N LEU A 212 -37.47 -13.24 -5.70
CA LEU A 212 -37.07 -11.97 -6.27
C LEU A 212 -37.03 -10.85 -5.22
N ARG A 213 -38.04 -10.76 -4.37
CA ARG A 213 -38.11 -9.74 -3.31
C ARG A 213 -37.08 -9.94 -2.22
N ARG A 214 -36.86 -11.20 -1.85
CA ARG A 214 -35.83 -11.59 -0.89
C ARG A 214 -34.44 -11.25 -1.44
N CYS A 215 -34.21 -11.50 -2.72
CA CYS A 215 -32.96 -11.14 -3.38
C CYS A 215 -32.70 -9.63 -3.30
N ILE A 216 -33.65 -8.79 -3.71
CA ILE A 216 -33.52 -7.33 -3.65
C ILE A 216 -33.27 -6.87 -2.22
N ARG A 217 -34.02 -7.36 -1.24
CA ARG A 217 -33.88 -6.98 0.17
C ARG A 217 -32.53 -7.38 0.77
N ASN A 218 -32.01 -8.55 0.38
CA ASN A 218 -30.76 -9.07 0.90
C ASN A 218 -29.54 -8.38 0.27
N HIS A 219 -29.58 -8.10 -1.04
CA HIS A 219 -28.43 -7.50 -1.74
C HIS A 219 -28.40 -5.98 -1.62
N PHE A 220 -29.55 -5.35 -1.42
CA PHE A 220 -29.67 -3.91 -1.22
C PHE A 220 -30.28 -3.60 0.16
N PRO A 221 -29.53 -3.79 1.26
CA PRO A 221 -30.04 -3.48 2.59
C PRO A 221 -30.28 -1.98 2.79
N SER A 222 -29.48 -1.12 2.14
CA SER A 222 -29.72 0.31 2.06
C SER A 222 -30.45 0.62 0.75
N ARG A 223 -31.69 1.06 0.87
CA ARG A 223 -32.54 1.38 -0.28
C ARG A 223 -33.51 2.50 0.07
N CYS A 224 -33.82 3.32 -0.91
CA CYS A 224 -34.82 4.37 -0.79
C CYS A 224 -35.60 4.55 -2.09
N CYS A 225 -36.67 5.32 -2.04
CA CYS A 225 -37.54 5.59 -3.16
C CYS A 225 -37.85 7.07 -3.28
N PHE A 226 -37.81 7.57 -4.51
CA PHE A 226 -38.26 8.91 -4.88
C PHE A 226 -39.37 8.80 -5.90
N ALA A 227 -40.46 9.56 -5.73
CA ALA A 227 -41.63 9.51 -6.57
C ALA A 227 -41.83 10.88 -7.25
N PHE A 228 -41.63 10.88 -8.53
CA PHE A 228 -41.72 12.09 -9.35
C PHE A 228 -43.08 12.16 -10.05
N PRO A 229 -43.82 13.27 -9.90
CA PRO A 229 -44.96 13.57 -10.78
C PRO A 229 -44.47 13.85 -12.20
N PHE A 230 -45.40 14.11 -13.11
CA PHE A 230 -45.03 14.57 -14.46
C PHE A 230 -44.21 15.86 -14.37
N PRO A 231 -43.12 15.97 -15.16
CA PRO A 231 -42.26 17.15 -15.10
C PRO A 231 -42.95 18.42 -15.65
N THR A 232 -43.88 18.26 -16.58
CA THR A 232 -44.61 19.33 -17.24
C THR A 232 -45.83 18.76 -17.98
N HIS A 233 -46.60 19.62 -18.66
CA HIS A 233 -47.70 19.15 -19.49
C HIS A 233 -47.21 18.17 -20.57
N PRO A 234 -47.95 17.09 -20.87
CA PRO A 234 -47.54 16.05 -21.83
C PRO A 234 -47.04 16.57 -23.18
N ASN A 235 -47.62 17.65 -23.69
CA ASN A 235 -47.22 18.26 -24.97
C ASN A 235 -45.81 18.85 -24.95
N ASN A 236 -45.26 19.17 -23.80
CA ASN A 236 -43.96 19.80 -23.62
C ASN A 236 -42.86 18.79 -23.23
N VAL A 237 -43.20 17.54 -22.94
CA VAL A 237 -42.24 16.51 -22.50
C VAL A 237 -41.15 16.27 -23.55
N GLY A 238 -41.47 16.38 -24.84
CA GLY A 238 -40.48 16.25 -25.93
C GLY A 238 -39.39 17.33 -25.93
N GLN A 239 -39.64 18.46 -25.30
CA GLN A 239 -38.70 19.59 -25.18
C GLN A 239 -38.16 19.78 -23.75
N LEU A 240 -38.26 18.76 -22.94
CA LEU A 240 -37.92 18.82 -21.49
C LEU A 240 -36.51 19.38 -21.21
N GLN A 241 -35.57 19.18 -22.11
CA GLN A 241 -34.21 19.68 -22.01
C GLN A 241 -34.11 21.21 -22.16
N GLU A 242 -34.99 21.78 -22.96
CA GLU A 242 -35.00 23.21 -23.25
C GLU A 242 -35.75 24.02 -22.18
N LEU A 243 -36.66 23.35 -21.44
CA LEU A 243 -37.48 24.00 -20.42
C LEU A 243 -36.63 24.49 -19.24
N GLU A 244 -36.99 25.69 -18.76
CA GLU A 244 -36.46 26.23 -17.52
C GLU A 244 -37.28 25.74 -16.32
N ASP A 245 -36.74 25.87 -15.11
CA ASP A 245 -37.42 25.45 -13.86
C ASP A 245 -38.79 26.11 -13.69
N LYS A 246 -38.97 27.33 -14.19
CA LYS A 246 -40.26 28.02 -14.18
C LYS A 246 -41.37 27.34 -15.03
N ASP A 247 -40.97 26.55 -16.02
CA ASP A 247 -41.86 25.85 -16.95
C ASP A 247 -42.17 24.41 -16.52
N LEU A 248 -41.53 23.99 -15.41
CA LEU A 248 -41.68 22.67 -14.83
C LEU A 248 -42.67 22.68 -13.65
N ASP A 249 -43.26 21.51 -13.40
CA ASP A 249 -44.12 21.31 -12.23
C ASP A 249 -43.36 21.53 -10.93
N LYS A 250 -43.98 22.25 -9.98
CA LYS A 250 -43.34 22.60 -8.71
C LYS A 250 -43.02 21.39 -7.83
N ASP A 251 -43.87 20.39 -7.81
CA ASP A 251 -43.65 19.18 -7.02
C ASP A 251 -42.59 18.30 -7.69
N PHE A 252 -42.52 18.30 -9.03
CA PHE A 252 -41.41 17.69 -9.74
C PHE A 252 -40.08 18.33 -9.40
N ILE A 253 -39.98 19.65 -9.38
CA ILE A 253 -38.77 20.38 -9.02
C ILE A 253 -38.37 20.04 -7.56
N LYS A 254 -39.33 20.02 -6.66
CA LYS A 254 -39.10 19.69 -5.26
C LYS A 254 -38.53 18.28 -5.08
N GLU A 255 -39.10 17.27 -5.73
CA GLU A 255 -38.62 15.89 -5.67
C GLU A 255 -37.26 15.74 -6.36
N ARG A 256 -37.03 16.42 -7.48
CA ARG A 256 -35.74 16.50 -8.16
C ARG A 256 -34.67 17.05 -7.19
N GLN A 257 -34.95 18.13 -6.48
CA GLN A 257 -34.02 18.75 -5.54
C GLN A 257 -33.73 17.82 -4.33
N LYS A 258 -34.74 17.09 -3.84
CA LYS A 258 -34.55 16.08 -2.79
C LYS A 258 -33.58 14.98 -3.24
N LEU A 259 -33.76 14.45 -4.44
CA LEU A 259 -32.87 13.42 -4.98
C LEU A 259 -31.44 13.96 -5.17
N ILE A 260 -31.28 15.16 -5.76
CA ILE A 260 -29.97 15.79 -5.95
C ILE A 260 -29.27 15.98 -4.62
N ASN A 261 -29.97 16.56 -3.63
CA ASN A 261 -29.42 16.76 -2.29
C ASN A 261 -29.03 15.42 -1.66
N TYR A 262 -29.88 14.40 -1.79
CA TYR A 262 -29.57 13.05 -1.29
C TYR A 262 -28.28 12.50 -1.90
N ILE A 263 -28.14 12.56 -3.21
CA ILE A 263 -26.93 12.11 -3.92
C ILE A 263 -25.69 12.89 -3.44
N HIS A 264 -25.78 14.20 -3.32
CA HIS A 264 -24.62 15.03 -2.98
C HIS A 264 -24.20 14.91 -1.51
N THR A 265 -25.13 14.64 -0.59
CA THR A 265 -24.86 14.67 0.85
C THR A 265 -24.74 13.29 1.50
N HIS A 266 -25.51 12.29 1.08
CA HIS A 266 -25.61 11.00 1.76
C HIS A 266 -24.80 9.89 1.10
N THR A 267 -24.38 10.07 -0.16
CA THR A 267 -23.70 9.00 -0.91
C THR A 267 -22.31 8.71 -0.35
N LYS A 268 -22.01 7.45 -0.19
CA LYS A 268 -20.69 7.00 0.25
C LYS A 268 -19.74 6.85 -0.94
N VAL A 269 -18.46 7.07 -0.71
CA VAL A 269 -17.42 6.72 -1.68
C VAL A 269 -17.42 5.23 -1.97
N LYS A 270 -17.10 4.85 -3.20
CA LYS A 270 -16.96 3.45 -3.57
C LYS A 270 -15.82 2.81 -2.80
N ARG A 271 -16.09 1.62 -2.26
CA ARG A 271 -15.10 0.79 -1.55
C ARG A 271 -15.06 -0.60 -2.17
N VAL A 272 -13.90 -1.22 -2.12
CA VAL A 272 -13.72 -2.63 -2.45
C VAL A 272 -13.56 -3.48 -1.19
N VAL A 273 -13.50 -4.80 -1.35
CA VAL A 273 -13.23 -5.75 -0.27
C VAL A 273 -11.99 -5.31 0.52
N GLY A 274 -12.06 -5.37 1.85
CA GLY A 274 -11.02 -4.81 2.73
C GLY A 274 -11.20 -3.32 3.07
N GLY A 275 -12.30 -2.68 2.60
CA GLY A 275 -12.66 -1.29 2.97
C GLY A 275 -11.86 -0.20 2.25
N GLN A 276 -11.00 -0.59 1.31
CA GLN A 276 -10.17 0.34 0.54
C GLN A 276 -11.01 1.25 -0.35
N LEU A 277 -10.66 2.54 -0.38
CA LEU A 277 -11.32 3.54 -1.20
C LEU A 277 -10.95 3.34 -2.69
N VAL A 278 -11.94 3.52 -3.55
CA VAL A 278 -11.74 3.45 -5.00
C VAL A 278 -11.42 4.85 -5.53
N THR A 279 -10.19 5.02 -6.00
CA THR A 279 -9.73 6.17 -6.79
C THR A 279 -9.97 5.89 -8.28
N GLY A 280 -9.78 6.88 -9.15
CA GLY A 280 -9.97 6.68 -10.58
C GLY A 280 -9.10 5.57 -11.16
N ARG A 281 -7.85 5.47 -10.74
CA ARG A 281 -6.94 4.39 -11.15
C ARG A 281 -7.47 3.00 -10.77
N ARG A 282 -7.90 2.82 -9.53
CA ARG A 282 -8.51 1.57 -9.04
C ARG A 282 -9.83 1.26 -9.75
N PHE A 283 -10.60 2.30 -10.05
CA PHE A 283 -11.84 2.15 -10.80
C PHE A 283 -11.59 1.62 -12.22
N VAL A 284 -10.56 2.12 -12.89
CA VAL A 284 -10.14 1.63 -14.21
C VAL A 284 -9.78 0.15 -14.18
N GLU A 285 -8.99 -0.28 -13.22
CA GLU A 285 -8.58 -1.70 -13.12
C GLU A 285 -9.77 -2.62 -12.78
N LEU A 286 -10.69 -2.17 -11.93
CA LEU A 286 -11.96 -2.89 -11.69
C LEU A 286 -12.80 -2.99 -12.96
N THR A 287 -12.93 -1.88 -13.70
CA THR A 287 -13.71 -1.86 -14.94
C THR A 287 -13.11 -2.82 -15.99
N LYS A 288 -11.79 -2.81 -16.16
CA LYS A 288 -11.09 -3.76 -17.05
C LYS A 288 -11.32 -5.21 -16.63
N ALA A 289 -11.22 -5.48 -15.32
CA ALA A 289 -11.41 -6.84 -14.81
C ALA A 289 -12.84 -7.34 -15.04
N TYR A 290 -13.84 -6.51 -14.77
CA TYR A 290 -15.25 -6.89 -14.97
C TYR A 290 -15.61 -7.03 -16.45
N VAL A 291 -15.23 -6.08 -17.30
CA VAL A 291 -15.49 -6.16 -18.73
C VAL A 291 -14.77 -7.36 -19.35
N GLY A 292 -13.51 -7.61 -19.00
CA GLY A 292 -12.77 -8.76 -19.51
C GLY A 292 -13.47 -10.09 -19.18
N MET A 293 -13.96 -10.28 -17.95
CA MET A 293 -14.70 -11.49 -17.59
C MET A 293 -16.01 -11.62 -18.36
N MET A 294 -16.72 -10.52 -18.61
CA MET A 294 -17.97 -10.55 -19.39
C MET A 294 -17.73 -10.91 -20.85
N VAL A 295 -16.67 -10.39 -21.46
CA VAL A 295 -16.25 -10.76 -22.83
C VAL A 295 -15.87 -12.24 -22.91
N ASP A 296 -15.23 -12.78 -21.90
CA ASP A 296 -14.90 -14.21 -21.80
C ASP A 296 -16.14 -15.10 -21.51
N GLY A 297 -17.35 -14.55 -21.49
CA GLY A 297 -18.60 -15.26 -21.17
C GLY A 297 -18.69 -15.71 -19.70
N VAL A 298 -17.84 -15.17 -18.84
CA VAL A 298 -17.81 -15.45 -17.42
C VAL A 298 -18.46 -14.32 -16.65
N LEU A 299 -19.42 -14.62 -15.79
CA LEU A 299 -19.95 -13.57 -14.90
C LEU A 299 -18.87 -13.07 -13.93
N PRO A 300 -18.78 -11.75 -13.76
CA PRO A 300 -17.79 -11.14 -12.90
C PRO A 300 -17.85 -11.67 -11.46
N CYS A 301 -16.73 -12.19 -10.99
CA CYS A 301 -16.53 -12.53 -9.60
C CYS A 301 -15.82 -11.37 -8.92
N VAL A 302 -16.47 -10.75 -7.94
CA VAL A 302 -15.90 -9.57 -7.24
C VAL A 302 -14.61 -9.91 -6.54
N GLU A 303 -14.53 -11.09 -5.91
CA GLU A 303 -13.33 -11.53 -5.19
C GLU A 303 -12.13 -11.69 -6.11
N SER A 304 -12.31 -12.35 -7.26
CA SER A 304 -11.23 -12.51 -8.24
C SER A 304 -10.81 -11.18 -8.89
N SER A 305 -11.77 -10.28 -9.13
CA SER A 305 -11.48 -8.95 -9.67
C SER A 305 -10.73 -8.08 -8.68
N VAL A 306 -11.12 -8.13 -7.40
CA VAL A 306 -10.41 -7.41 -6.34
C VAL A 306 -9.03 -8.04 -6.08
N ALA A 307 -8.89 -9.35 -6.13
CA ALA A 307 -7.59 -10.02 -6.04
C ALA A 307 -6.65 -9.57 -7.17
N LYS A 308 -7.14 -9.52 -8.41
CA LYS A 308 -6.40 -9.01 -9.56
C LYS A 308 -6.05 -7.52 -9.41
N LEU A 309 -6.98 -6.70 -8.93
CA LEU A 309 -6.72 -5.30 -8.61
C LEU A 309 -5.60 -5.17 -7.57
N MET A 310 -5.64 -5.97 -6.50
CA MET A 310 -4.60 -5.98 -5.46
C MET A 310 -3.22 -6.35 -6.04
N GLU A 311 -3.16 -7.33 -6.92
CA GLU A 311 -1.91 -7.71 -7.60
C GLU A 311 -1.35 -6.55 -8.42
N VAL A 312 -2.18 -5.94 -9.27
CA VAL A 312 -1.79 -4.82 -10.13
C VAL A 312 -1.35 -3.61 -9.29
N GLU A 313 -2.11 -3.24 -8.27
CA GLU A 313 -1.78 -2.09 -7.42
C GLU A 313 -0.54 -2.34 -6.55
N ASN A 314 -0.39 -3.56 -6.00
CA ASN A 314 0.78 -3.91 -5.21
C ASN A 314 2.04 -4.01 -6.06
N GLN A 315 1.95 -4.56 -7.28
CA GLN A 315 3.06 -4.57 -8.23
C GLN A 315 3.47 -3.15 -8.61
N ALA A 316 2.51 -2.31 -8.96
CA ALA A 316 2.79 -0.93 -9.32
C ALA A 316 3.31 -0.09 -8.12
N ALA A 317 2.89 -0.39 -6.90
CA ALA A 317 3.44 0.21 -5.69
C ALA A 317 4.91 -0.21 -5.47
N LEU A 318 5.22 -1.48 -5.73
CA LEU A 318 6.59 -2.01 -5.69
C LEU A 318 7.48 -1.33 -6.72
N ASP A 319 7.02 -1.26 -7.97
CA ASP A 319 7.80 -0.66 -9.08
C ASP A 319 8.09 0.83 -8.81
N GLU A 320 7.09 1.58 -8.31
CA GLU A 320 7.23 3.00 -7.96
C GLU A 320 8.21 3.21 -6.79
N ALA A 321 8.10 2.37 -5.76
CA ALA A 321 9.00 2.43 -4.60
C ALA A 321 10.44 2.06 -4.96
N LEU A 322 10.65 1.00 -5.76
CA LEU A 322 11.96 0.59 -6.24
C LEU A 322 12.58 1.65 -7.15
N LYS A 323 11.82 2.20 -8.07
CA LYS A 323 12.30 3.29 -8.95
C LYS A 323 12.82 4.47 -8.13
N PHE A 324 12.05 4.93 -7.15
CA PHE A 324 12.48 6.02 -6.25
C PHE A 324 13.75 5.67 -5.48
N TYR A 325 13.83 4.43 -4.97
CA TYR A 325 14.98 3.95 -4.22
C TYR A 325 16.23 3.87 -5.10
N ASP A 326 16.12 3.23 -6.27
CA ASP A 326 17.24 3.01 -7.20
C ASP A 326 17.79 4.32 -7.76
N GLU A 327 16.92 5.26 -8.15
CA GLU A 327 17.34 6.61 -8.58
C GLU A 327 18.11 7.32 -7.46
N GLY A 328 17.64 7.23 -6.22
CA GLY A 328 18.32 7.79 -5.07
C GLY A 328 19.69 7.14 -4.82
N MET A 329 19.75 5.81 -4.78
CA MET A 329 20.99 5.08 -4.50
C MET A 329 22.02 5.24 -5.64
N LYS A 330 21.56 5.40 -6.89
CA LYS A 330 22.43 5.74 -8.03
C LYS A 330 23.11 7.09 -7.83
N ILE A 331 22.35 8.13 -7.48
CA ILE A 331 22.91 9.47 -7.17
C ILE A 331 23.95 9.38 -6.05
N PHE A 332 23.66 8.61 -5.01
CA PHE A 332 24.64 8.38 -3.93
C PHE A 332 25.89 7.68 -4.45
N SER A 333 25.77 6.66 -5.30
CA SER A 333 26.90 5.91 -5.86
C SER A 333 27.80 6.74 -6.78
N GLU A 334 27.28 7.81 -7.36
CA GLU A 334 28.01 8.77 -8.21
C GLU A 334 28.68 9.88 -7.39
N SER A 335 28.28 10.08 -6.13
CA SER A 335 28.90 11.05 -5.24
C SER A 335 30.25 10.55 -4.72
N ASN A 336 31.29 11.39 -4.74
CA ASN A 336 32.64 11.03 -4.29
C ASN A 336 32.80 10.91 -2.76
N CYS A 337 31.73 10.78 -1.99
CA CYS A 337 31.73 10.85 -0.54
C CYS A 337 31.31 9.53 0.11
N PHE A 338 32.16 8.51 -0.02
CA PHE A 338 31.90 7.14 0.42
C PHE A 338 32.43 6.89 1.84
N THR A 339 31.59 7.10 2.86
CA THR A 339 31.82 6.54 4.19
C THR A 339 30.65 5.61 4.54
N MET A 340 30.90 4.58 5.38
CA MET A 340 29.85 3.66 5.81
C MET A 340 28.72 4.37 6.57
N ILE A 341 29.07 5.35 7.39
CA ILE A 341 28.10 6.16 8.14
C ILE A 341 27.12 6.82 7.18
N LYS A 342 27.64 7.55 6.17
CA LYS A 342 26.81 8.22 5.17
C LYS A 342 25.99 7.24 4.34
N LEU A 343 26.55 6.08 3.97
CA LEU A 343 25.80 5.05 3.24
C LEU A 343 24.64 4.56 4.08
N THR A 344 24.85 4.26 5.36
CA THR A 344 23.80 3.77 6.24
C THR A 344 22.71 4.81 6.49
N GLU A 345 23.09 6.07 6.75
CA GLU A 345 22.12 7.16 6.92
C GLU A 345 21.29 7.38 5.66
N TYR A 346 21.93 7.37 4.51
CA TYR A 346 21.26 7.55 3.23
C TYR A 346 20.35 6.38 2.88
N TYR A 347 20.81 5.15 3.14
CA TYR A 347 20.00 3.94 3.01
C TYR A 347 18.74 4.03 3.89
N ASN A 348 18.89 4.33 5.18
CA ASN A 348 17.76 4.43 6.10
C ASN A 348 16.75 5.51 5.67
N MET A 349 17.25 6.65 5.19
CA MET A 349 16.38 7.71 4.69
C MET A 349 15.63 7.31 3.42
N LYS A 350 16.31 6.67 2.46
CA LYS A 350 15.70 6.31 1.17
C LYS A 350 14.77 5.12 1.30
N SER A 351 15.13 4.12 2.07
CA SER A 351 14.29 2.96 2.30
C SER A 351 13.01 3.32 3.05
N THR A 352 13.10 4.14 4.11
CA THR A 352 11.90 4.66 4.80
C THR A 352 10.95 5.39 3.84
N LYS A 353 11.49 6.22 2.95
CA LYS A 353 10.67 6.91 1.94
C LYS A 353 10.09 5.95 0.91
N ALA A 354 10.85 4.96 0.46
CA ALA A 354 10.38 3.94 -0.47
C ALA A 354 9.22 3.13 0.12
N PHE A 355 9.31 2.73 1.40
CA PHE A 355 8.19 2.09 2.10
C PHE A 355 6.97 2.99 2.21
N ASN A 356 7.16 4.27 2.51
CA ASN A 356 6.03 5.21 2.57
C ASN A 356 5.33 5.34 1.20
N ILE A 357 6.10 5.37 0.09
CA ILE A 357 5.55 5.36 -1.27
C ILE A 357 4.77 4.07 -1.51
N PHE A 358 5.36 2.93 -1.18
CA PHE A 358 4.72 1.63 -1.31
C PHE A 358 3.39 1.54 -0.54
N TYR A 359 3.40 1.88 0.77
CA TYR A 359 2.20 1.79 1.61
C TYR A 359 1.12 2.82 1.27
N LYS A 360 1.48 3.95 0.69
CA LYS A 360 0.49 4.94 0.21
C LYS A 360 -0.40 4.36 -0.88
N ARG A 361 0.14 3.47 -1.71
CA ARG A 361 -0.54 2.90 -2.87
C ARG A 361 -1.00 1.46 -2.66
N SER A 362 -0.21 0.64 -1.97
CA SER A 362 -0.44 -0.79 -1.79
C SER A 362 -1.80 -1.09 -1.15
N MET A 363 -2.30 -2.26 -1.45
CA MET A 363 -3.55 -2.79 -0.91
C MET A 363 -3.27 -3.98 0.02
N ASN A 364 -4.29 -4.44 0.73
CA ASN A 364 -4.21 -5.61 1.60
C ASN A 364 -3.58 -6.81 0.87
N ASN A 365 -2.98 -7.72 1.63
CA ASN A 365 -2.26 -8.90 1.11
C ASN A 365 -0.99 -8.54 0.31
N SER A 366 -0.30 -7.48 0.74
CA SER A 366 0.92 -6.98 0.09
C SER A 366 2.22 -7.64 0.56
N GLY A 367 2.18 -8.63 1.49
CA GLY A 367 3.35 -9.20 2.16
C GLY A 367 4.47 -9.64 1.22
N LYS A 368 4.15 -10.43 0.17
CA LYS A 368 5.16 -10.87 -0.81
C LYS A 368 5.88 -9.71 -1.52
N TYR A 369 5.18 -8.61 -1.76
CA TYR A 369 5.75 -7.41 -2.41
C TYR A 369 6.63 -6.61 -1.46
N VAL A 370 6.27 -6.59 -0.17
CA VAL A 370 7.10 -6.02 0.89
C VAL A 370 8.42 -6.78 0.98
N GLU A 371 8.37 -8.11 1.02
CA GLU A 371 9.56 -8.97 1.04
C GLU A 371 10.46 -8.72 -0.18
N GLN A 372 9.88 -8.61 -1.38
CA GLN A 372 10.62 -8.29 -2.60
C GLN A 372 11.27 -6.90 -2.54
N LEU A 373 10.53 -5.89 -2.06
CA LEU A 373 11.06 -4.53 -1.88
C LEU A 373 12.26 -4.54 -0.94
N GLU A 374 12.12 -5.21 0.19
CA GLU A 374 13.18 -5.33 1.19
C GLU A 374 14.40 -6.06 0.67
N GLU A 375 14.21 -7.21 0.03
CA GLU A 375 15.30 -8.02 -0.52
C GLU A 375 16.08 -7.24 -1.58
N THR A 376 15.37 -6.54 -2.47
CA THR A 376 16.00 -5.72 -3.50
C THR A 376 16.80 -4.56 -2.89
N MET A 377 16.21 -3.83 -1.94
CA MET A 377 16.90 -2.74 -1.26
C MET A 377 18.12 -3.24 -0.49
N ARG A 378 18.00 -4.37 0.20
CA ARG A 378 19.10 -4.99 0.94
C ARG A 378 20.22 -5.46 0.01
N SER A 379 19.87 -6.04 -1.13
CA SER A 379 20.86 -6.46 -2.14
C SER A 379 21.65 -5.27 -2.67
N THR A 380 20.96 -4.18 -3.01
CA THR A 380 21.58 -2.94 -3.46
C THR A 380 22.50 -2.36 -2.38
N TYR A 381 22.05 -2.32 -1.13
CA TYR A 381 22.85 -1.86 0.01
C TYR A 381 24.14 -2.68 0.15
N LYS A 382 24.05 -4.02 0.18
CA LYS A 382 25.22 -4.91 0.28
C LYS A 382 26.21 -4.69 -0.88
N SER A 383 25.70 -4.47 -2.10
CA SER A 383 26.56 -4.18 -3.25
C SER A 383 27.32 -2.88 -3.06
N LEU A 384 26.66 -1.83 -2.54
CA LEU A 384 27.30 -0.53 -2.26
C LEU A 384 28.24 -0.61 -1.07
N GLU A 385 27.89 -1.34 -0.02
CA GLU A 385 28.74 -1.63 1.14
C GLU A 385 30.08 -2.25 0.69
N ALA A 386 30.02 -3.26 -0.18
CA ALA A 386 31.21 -3.88 -0.75
C ALA A 386 32.08 -2.89 -1.54
N LYS A 387 31.43 -1.97 -2.29
CA LYS A 387 32.14 -0.90 -3.02
C LYS A 387 32.79 0.09 -2.07
N VAL A 388 32.08 0.52 -1.02
CA VAL A 388 32.60 1.43 0.01
C VAL A 388 33.79 0.80 0.72
N LYS A 389 33.67 -0.48 1.13
CA LYS A 389 34.75 -1.25 1.76
C LYS A 389 36.00 -1.29 0.87
N LYS A 390 35.83 -1.66 -0.40
CA LYS A 390 36.92 -1.72 -1.38
C LYS A 390 37.56 -0.34 -1.63
N SER A 391 36.74 0.72 -1.66
CA SER A 391 37.24 2.10 -1.81
C SER A 391 38.02 2.54 -0.59
N SER A 392 37.48 2.27 0.62
CA SER A 392 38.15 2.55 1.90
C SER A 392 39.48 1.83 1.99
N GLN A 393 39.52 0.53 1.67
CA GLN A 393 40.75 -0.27 1.65
C GLN A 393 41.82 0.36 0.74
N LYS A 394 41.44 0.69 -0.52
CA LYS A 394 42.40 1.32 -1.46
C LYS A 394 42.95 2.65 -0.95
N LYS A 395 42.11 3.50 -0.35
CA LYS A 395 42.54 4.77 0.24
C LYS A 395 43.49 4.54 1.39
N CYS A 396 43.15 3.59 2.28
CA CYS A 396 43.99 3.23 3.42
C CYS A 396 45.33 2.66 2.98
N GLU A 397 45.36 1.74 2.00
CA GLU A 397 46.61 1.22 1.41
C GLU A 397 47.49 2.34 0.80
N LEU A 398 46.86 3.29 0.09
CA LEU A 398 47.59 4.42 -0.50
C LEU A 398 48.19 5.31 0.59
N HIS A 399 47.44 5.63 1.65
CA HIS A 399 47.92 6.42 2.77
C HIS A 399 49.02 5.68 3.54
N LEU A 400 48.82 4.39 3.79
CA LEU A 400 49.78 3.55 4.47
C LEU A 400 51.13 3.52 3.69
N LYS A 401 51.06 3.25 2.37
CA LYS A 401 52.23 3.21 1.53
C LYS A 401 53.00 4.56 1.58
N LYS A 402 52.25 5.69 1.56
CA LYS A 402 52.89 7.02 1.62
C LYS A 402 53.61 7.27 2.94
N VAL A 403 52.97 6.90 4.05
CA VAL A 403 53.49 7.16 5.42
C VAL A 403 54.62 6.19 5.79
N MET A 404 54.48 4.91 5.37
CA MET A 404 55.45 3.85 5.71
C MET A 404 56.64 3.74 4.72
N SER A 405 56.52 4.35 3.53
CA SER A 405 57.56 4.27 2.51
C SER A 405 58.96 4.69 3.01
N PRO A 406 59.13 5.78 3.80
CA PRO A 406 60.45 6.14 4.33
C PRO A 406 61.02 5.03 5.25
N ILE A 407 60.14 4.47 6.11
CA ILE A 407 60.56 3.45 7.09
C ILE A 407 60.95 2.16 6.39
N THR A 408 60.10 1.70 5.41
CA THR A 408 60.42 0.50 4.66
C THR A 408 61.64 0.67 3.77
N GLY A 409 61.89 1.89 3.27
CA GLY A 409 63.14 2.23 2.58
C GLY A 409 64.35 2.13 3.49
N ASN A 410 64.28 2.68 4.70
CA ASN A 410 65.31 2.63 5.71
C ASN A 410 65.55 1.19 6.23
N LEU A 411 64.51 0.39 6.40
CA LEU A 411 64.61 -1.04 6.73
C LEU A 411 65.43 -1.82 5.67
N ARG A 412 65.08 -1.62 4.41
CA ARG A 412 65.77 -2.29 3.27
C ARG A 412 67.21 -1.82 3.06
N SER A 413 67.50 -0.56 3.29
CA SER A 413 68.86 0.02 3.16
C SER A 413 69.75 -0.37 4.36
N GLY A 414 69.20 -0.94 5.42
CA GLY A 414 69.92 -1.29 6.62
C GLY A 414 70.20 -0.11 7.55
N TYR A 415 69.52 1.02 7.38
CA TYR A 415 69.69 2.25 8.16
C TYR A 415 69.59 2.02 9.68
N TYR A 416 68.68 1.12 10.09
CA TYR A 416 68.47 0.77 11.50
C TYR A 416 69.43 -0.32 12.05
N ARG A 417 70.38 -0.78 11.24
CA ARG A 417 71.40 -1.75 11.67
C ARG A 417 72.55 -1.09 12.42
N LYS A 418 72.25 -0.41 13.51
CA LYS A 418 73.19 0.30 14.38
C LYS A 418 72.73 0.21 15.82
N ALA A 419 73.66 0.44 16.80
CA ALA A 419 73.30 0.48 18.21
C ALA A 419 72.22 1.54 18.49
N GLY A 420 71.11 1.18 19.17
CA GLY A 420 69.94 2.03 19.37
C GLY A 420 69.04 2.14 18.15
N GLY A 421 69.34 1.45 17.05
CA GLY A 421 68.59 1.55 15.79
C GLY A 421 67.17 1.04 15.87
N PHE A 422 66.92 0.05 16.76
CA PHE A 422 65.57 -0.44 17.02
C PHE A 422 64.69 0.57 17.75
N GLN A 423 65.28 1.35 18.68
CA GLN A 423 64.57 2.44 19.35
C GLN A 423 64.20 3.55 18.38
N GLU A 424 65.09 3.87 17.46
CA GLU A 424 64.83 4.86 16.38
C GLU A 424 63.74 4.37 15.42
N LEU A 425 63.80 3.11 14.97
CA LEU A 425 62.76 2.45 14.16
C LEU A 425 61.39 2.51 14.84
N LYS A 426 61.35 2.26 16.14
CA LYS A 426 60.11 2.31 16.92
C LYS A 426 59.55 3.71 16.96
N MET A 427 60.35 4.74 17.21
CA MET A 427 59.91 6.12 17.22
C MET A 427 59.36 6.55 15.84
N ASP A 428 59.99 6.10 14.76
CA ASP A 428 59.55 6.40 13.39
C ASP A 428 58.24 5.65 13.07
N LEU A 429 58.10 4.38 13.50
CA LEU A 429 56.87 3.62 13.37
C LEU A 429 55.70 4.26 14.15
N ASP A 430 55.95 4.72 15.38
CA ASP A 430 54.93 5.39 16.17
C ASP A 430 54.44 6.70 15.53
N LYS A 431 55.37 7.52 15.03
CA LYS A 431 55.06 8.76 14.30
C LYS A 431 54.24 8.45 13.04
N ALA A 432 54.69 7.48 12.26
CA ALA A 432 54.01 7.04 11.05
C ALA A 432 52.61 6.50 11.32
N ARG A 433 52.44 5.71 12.37
CA ARG A 433 51.18 5.18 12.84
C ARG A 433 50.21 6.30 13.22
N MET A 434 50.66 7.27 14.05
CA MET A 434 49.82 8.41 14.45
C MET A 434 49.37 9.24 13.25
N GLU A 435 50.23 9.48 12.27
CA GLU A 435 49.88 10.19 11.04
C GLU A 435 48.86 9.41 10.19
N TYR A 436 49.04 8.09 10.09
CA TYR A 436 48.10 7.19 9.39
C TYR A 436 46.73 7.19 10.05
N GLU A 437 46.68 6.95 11.35
CA GLU A 437 45.43 6.88 12.14
C GLU A 437 44.65 8.20 12.06
N LYS A 438 45.36 9.35 12.10
CA LYS A 438 44.74 10.65 11.92
C LYS A 438 44.07 10.82 10.55
N LYS A 439 44.66 10.26 9.48
CA LYS A 439 44.16 10.39 8.10
C LYS A 439 43.08 9.34 7.78
N THR A 440 43.06 8.22 8.47
CA THR A 440 42.14 7.11 8.22
C THR A 440 41.06 6.97 9.29
N LYS A 441 40.92 7.95 10.18
CA LYS A 441 39.98 7.96 11.30
C LYS A 441 38.55 7.61 10.91
N ASP A 442 38.11 8.12 9.73
CA ASP A 442 36.76 7.92 9.22
C ASP A 442 36.65 6.76 8.20
N GLU A 443 37.75 6.05 7.96
CA GLU A 443 37.80 4.95 6.98
C GLU A 443 37.61 3.58 7.69
N MET A 444 36.67 2.79 7.21
CA MET A 444 36.30 1.50 7.81
C MET A 444 37.43 0.48 7.85
N GLU A 445 38.27 0.45 6.81
CA GLU A 445 39.34 -0.53 6.64
C GLU A 445 40.70 -0.05 7.20
N GLY A 446 40.75 1.12 7.84
CA GLY A 446 41.99 1.72 8.31
C GLY A 446 42.78 0.79 9.22
N TRP A 447 42.12 0.23 10.20
CA TRP A 447 42.75 -0.70 11.15
C TRP A 447 43.18 -2.03 10.51
N ALA A 448 42.32 -2.61 9.69
CA ALA A 448 42.59 -3.89 9.02
C ALA A 448 43.81 -3.81 8.10
N VAL A 449 43.93 -2.73 7.34
CA VAL A 449 45.06 -2.48 6.44
C VAL A 449 46.34 -2.24 7.22
N LEU A 450 46.31 -1.47 8.32
CA LEU A 450 47.48 -1.25 9.16
C LEU A 450 47.98 -2.56 9.82
N ASN A 451 47.05 -3.33 10.36
CA ASN A 451 47.40 -4.59 11.04
C ASN A 451 48.02 -5.60 10.05
N HIS A 452 47.41 -5.72 8.87
CA HIS A 452 47.95 -6.59 7.84
C HIS A 452 49.38 -6.21 7.44
N PHE A 453 49.65 -4.91 7.28
CA PHE A 453 51.01 -4.43 7.03
C PHE A 453 51.98 -4.71 8.16
N LEU A 454 51.60 -4.47 9.42
CA LEU A 454 52.45 -4.74 10.58
C LEU A 454 52.78 -6.23 10.72
N GLU A 455 51.84 -7.11 10.44
CA GLU A 455 52.09 -8.57 10.43
C GLU A 455 53.04 -8.97 9.29
N GLN A 456 52.95 -8.35 8.13
CA GLN A 456 53.88 -8.60 7.03
C GLN A 456 55.29 -8.11 7.31
N GLU A 457 55.47 -6.98 7.98
CA GLU A 457 56.78 -6.40 8.31
C GLU A 457 57.36 -7.00 9.61
N LYS A 458 56.63 -7.77 10.38
CA LYS A 458 57.05 -8.38 11.64
C LYS A 458 58.40 -9.11 11.55
N PRO A 459 58.70 -9.94 10.53
CA PRO A 459 59.98 -10.60 10.41
C PRO A 459 61.15 -9.62 10.27
N HIS A 460 60.92 -8.53 9.57
CA HIS A 460 61.93 -7.47 9.40
C HIS A 460 62.17 -6.72 10.70
N LEU A 461 61.14 -6.47 11.48
CA LEU A 461 61.20 -5.83 12.79
C LEU A 461 61.92 -6.71 13.81
N GLU A 462 61.60 -8.00 13.84
CA GLU A 462 62.27 -9.01 14.68
C GLU A 462 63.77 -9.11 14.31
N HIS A 463 64.11 -9.10 13.03
CA HIS A 463 65.49 -9.12 12.57
C HIS A 463 66.28 -7.88 13.04
N VAL A 464 65.69 -6.68 12.93
CA VAL A 464 66.36 -5.45 13.41
C VAL A 464 66.52 -5.52 14.96
N GLN A 465 65.54 -6.05 15.66
CA GLN A 465 65.60 -6.25 17.11
C GLN A 465 66.72 -7.22 17.53
N GLU A 466 66.81 -8.36 16.83
CA GLU A 466 67.91 -9.30 17.07
C GLU A 466 69.28 -8.68 16.81
N MET A 467 69.39 -7.89 15.73
CA MET A 467 70.66 -7.22 15.41
C MET A 467 71.01 -6.17 16.42
N ASP A 468 70.03 -5.37 16.88
CA ASP A 468 70.28 -4.34 17.90
C ASP A 468 70.64 -4.96 19.25
N SER A 469 69.96 -6.07 19.66
CA SER A 469 70.28 -6.80 20.86
C SER A 469 71.67 -7.47 20.83
N ARG A 470 72.18 -7.79 19.67
CA ARG A 470 73.55 -8.28 19.47
C ARG A 470 74.60 -7.19 19.47
N LEU A 471 74.18 -5.94 19.12
CA LEU A 471 75.07 -4.78 19.00
C LEU A 471 75.20 -3.97 20.29
N THR A 472 74.26 -4.10 21.20
CA THR A 472 74.27 -3.40 22.49
C THR A 472 74.10 -4.44 23.60
N GLU A 473 75.05 -4.44 24.63
CA GLU A 473 75.01 -5.32 25.79
C GLU A 473 73.75 -5.16 26.68
N GLU A 474 72.74 -4.52 26.22
CA GLU A 474 71.55 -4.16 26.98
C GLU A 474 70.36 -5.04 26.66
N GLN A 475 70.29 -6.27 27.12
CA GLN A 475 69.10 -7.12 27.18
C GLN A 475 67.86 -6.40 27.79
N ARG A 476 68.05 -5.31 28.53
CA ARG A 476 66.98 -4.56 29.19
C ARG A 476 66.08 -3.83 28.15
N HIS A 477 66.62 -3.40 26.99
CA HIS A 477 65.81 -2.76 25.97
C HIS A 477 64.89 -3.72 25.21
N VAL A 478 65.31 -4.97 25.06
CA VAL A 478 64.51 -6.02 24.38
C VAL A 478 63.24 -6.34 25.15
N SER A 479 63.34 -6.49 26.49
CA SER A 479 62.15 -6.78 27.33
C SER A 479 61.14 -5.63 27.36
N ALA A 480 61.61 -4.36 27.35
CA ALA A 480 60.72 -3.19 27.32
C ALA A 480 59.95 -3.08 26.01
N LEU A 481 60.53 -3.52 24.91
CA LEU A 481 59.95 -3.50 23.60
C LEU A 481 58.94 -4.61 23.35
N GLU A 482 59.19 -5.80 23.91
CA GLU A 482 58.21 -6.90 23.92
C GLU A 482 56.97 -6.53 24.76
N GLU A 483 57.16 -5.84 25.89
CA GLU A 483 56.03 -5.31 26.67
C GLU A 483 55.23 -4.30 25.89
N GLU A 484 55.89 -3.44 25.08
CA GLU A 484 55.19 -2.41 24.34
C GLU A 484 54.47 -2.94 23.10
N LEU A 485 55.02 -3.97 22.44
CA LEU A 485 54.29 -4.72 21.39
C LEU A 485 53.03 -5.38 21.97
N SER A 486 53.14 -5.86 23.19
CA SER A 486 52.00 -6.39 23.95
C SER A 486 50.97 -5.30 24.28
N ARG A 487 51.42 -4.06 24.61
CA ARG A 487 50.51 -2.91 24.81
C ARG A 487 49.78 -2.51 23.55
N VAL A 488 50.52 -2.44 22.44
CA VAL A 488 49.90 -2.11 21.12
C VAL A 488 48.85 -3.13 20.74
N LYS A 489 49.10 -4.44 20.95
CA LYS A 489 48.08 -5.47 20.72
C LYS A 489 46.84 -5.28 21.61
N LYS A 490 47.02 -4.94 22.88
CA LYS A 490 45.93 -4.67 23.83
C LYS A 490 45.13 -3.40 23.48
N GLU A 491 45.80 -2.35 23.00
CA GLU A 491 45.11 -1.13 22.52
C GLU A 491 44.33 -1.40 21.26
N MET A 492 44.83 -2.22 20.37
CA MET A 492 44.15 -2.64 19.15
C MET A 492 42.90 -3.47 19.46
N GLU A 493 43.02 -4.42 20.44
CA GLU A 493 41.86 -5.16 20.94
C GLU A 493 40.84 -4.25 21.63
N LYS A 494 41.31 -3.21 22.34
CA LYS A 494 40.43 -2.22 22.98
C LYS A 494 39.65 -1.38 21.95
N MET A 495 40.32 -0.92 20.89
CA MET A 495 39.63 -0.19 19.80
C MET A 495 38.61 -1.06 19.06
N GLU A 496 38.88 -2.37 18.93
CA GLU A 496 37.91 -3.30 18.37
C GLU A 496 36.69 -3.50 19.29
N GLN A 497 36.95 -3.53 20.63
CA GLN A 497 35.87 -3.59 21.62
C GLN A 497 35.03 -2.30 21.64
N GLU A 498 35.68 -1.11 21.52
CA GLU A 498 35.00 0.18 21.44
C GLU A 498 34.17 0.28 20.18
N ARG A 499 34.63 -0.27 19.04
CA ARG A 499 33.83 -0.35 17.79
C ARG A 499 32.62 -1.23 17.96
N LYS A 500 32.77 -2.40 18.60
CA LYS A 500 31.65 -3.30 18.88
C LYS A 500 30.65 -2.66 19.85
N ALA A 501 31.16 -1.93 20.86
CA ALA A 501 30.33 -1.21 21.82
C ALA A 501 29.56 -0.03 21.17
N ALA A 502 30.20 0.69 20.24
CA ALA A 502 29.54 1.75 19.48
C ALA A 502 28.41 1.20 18.57
N GLU A 503 28.64 0.03 17.98
CA GLU A 503 27.63 -0.67 17.19
C GLU A 503 26.45 -1.16 18.06
N GLU A 504 26.75 -1.67 19.26
CA GLU A 504 25.71 -2.05 20.24
C GLU A 504 24.94 -0.83 20.77
N HIS A 505 25.65 0.29 21.02
CA HIS A 505 25.01 1.53 21.45
C HIS A 505 24.05 2.05 20.39
N ARG A 506 24.44 1.99 19.13
CA ARG A 506 23.59 2.38 18.00
C ARG A 506 22.35 1.49 17.89
N LYS A 507 22.50 0.17 18.09
CA LYS A 507 21.37 -0.77 18.14
C LYS A 507 20.41 -0.44 19.30
N LYS A 508 20.95 -0.03 20.47
CA LYS A 508 20.15 0.43 21.61
C LYS A 508 19.42 1.75 21.33
N GLU A 509 20.07 2.70 20.65
CA GLU A 509 19.45 3.97 20.24
C GLU A 509 18.27 3.75 19.31
N ILE A 510 18.41 2.86 18.32
CA ILE A 510 17.32 2.50 17.39
C ILE A 510 16.14 1.92 18.18
N MET A 511 16.41 0.99 19.12
CA MET A 511 15.38 0.41 19.96
C MET A 511 14.72 1.43 20.89
N GLU A 512 15.47 2.39 21.41
CA GLU A 512 14.93 3.46 22.25
C GLU A 512 14.13 4.50 21.44
N GLN A 513 14.54 4.77 20.21
CA GLN A 513 13.76 5.60 19.28
C GLN A 513 12.44 4.92 18.89
N ILE A 514 12.46 3.61 18.66
CA ILE A 514 11.26 2.79 18.43
C ILE A 514 10.35 2.89 19.66
N LYS A 515 10.88 2.72 20.87
CA LYS A 515 10.14 2.86 22.12
C LYS A 515 9.49 4.24 22.27
N LYS A 516 10.24 5.32 22.07
CA LYS A 516 9.73 6.71 22.15
C LYS A 516 8.68 7.02 21.07
N LYS A 517 8.77 6.41 19.89
CA LYS A 517 7.76 6.55 18.84
C LYS A 517 6.46 5.84 19.22
N PHE A 518 6.55 4.65 19.81
CA PHE A 518 5.39 3.93 20.31
C PHE A 518 4.69 4.64 21.46
N GLU A 519 5.43 5.15 22.44
CA GLU A 519 4.89 5.91 23.56
C GLU A 519 4.18 7.20 23.12
N LYS A 520 4.61 7.81 22.02
CA LYS A 520 3.99 9.03 21.44
C LYS A 520 2.89 8.73 20.40
N GLY A 521 2.50 7.47 20.23
CA GLY A 521 1.46 7.07 19.26
C GLY A 521 1.81 7.34 17.79
N LYS A 522 3.10 7.52 17.46
CA LYS A 522 3.57 7.69 16.09
C LYS A 522 3.74 6.33 15.41
N LYS A 523 3.41 6.28 14.11
CA LYS A 523 3.63 5.07 13.30
C LYS A 523 5.11 4.73 13.23
N CYS A 524 5.49 3.51 13.61
CA CYS A 524 6.81 2.98 13.27
C CYS A 524 6.85 2.62 11.78
N SER A 525 7.96 2.88 11.12
CA SER A 525 8.17 2.40 9.77
C SER A 525 8.34 0.88 9.79
N VAL A 526 8.00 0.24 8.69
CA VAL A 526 8.18 -1.21 8.53
C VAL A 526 9.65 -1.60 8.64
N GLU A 527 10.52 -0.69 8.27
CA GLU A 527 11.96 -0.86 8.35
C GLU A 527 12.50 -0.91 9.78
N GLU A 528 12.00 -0.03 10.64
CA GLU A 528 12.36 -0.06 12.07
C GLU A 528 11.92 -1.38 12.72
N LEU A 529 10.76 -1.91 12.35
CA LEU A 529 10.29 -3.22 12.82
C LEU A 529 11.19 -4.35 12.29
N LYS A 530 11.65 -4.22 11.03
CA LYS A 530 12.53 -5.20 10.40
C LYS A 530 13.91 -5.24 11.02
N GLU A 531 14.53 -4.09 11.26
CA GLU A 531 15.81 -4.02 11.97
C GLU A 531 15.71 -4.65 13.37
N ALA A 532 14.60 -4.40 14.08
CA ALA A 532 14.34 -5.04 15.36
C ALA A 532 14.21 -6.57 15.23
N MET A 533 13.54 -7.05 14.21
CA MET A 533 13.41 -8.48 13.91
C MET A 533 14.77 -9.12 13.55
N GLU A 534 15.56 -8.48 12.69
CA GLU A 534 16.90 -8.98 12.33
C GLU A 534 17.82 -9.04 13.56
N HIS A 535 17.72 -8.04 14.43
CA HIS A 535 18.46 -8.05 15.68
C HIS A 535 18.03 -9.23 16.58
N MET A 536 16.73 -9.43 16.79
CA MET A 536 16.24 -10.57 17.58
C MET A 536 16.64 -11.91 16.99
N ARG A 537 16.60 -12.06 15.68
CA ARG A 537 17.04 -13.27 14.98
C ARG A 537 18.53 -13.56 15.15
N SER A 538 19.33 -12.49 15.18
CA SER A 538 20.77 -12.58 15.46
C SER A 538 21.04 -13.01 16.91
N GLU A 539 20.27 -12.48 17.86
CA GLU A 539 20.39 -12.83 19.28
C GLU A 539 19.95 -14.28 19.54
N VAL A 540 18.88 -14.76 18.89
CA VAL A 540 18.47 -16.18 18.97
C VAL A 540 19.63 -17.09 18.57
N LYS A 541 20.24 -16.87 17.40
CA LYS A 541 21.38 -17.67 16.93
C LYS A 541 22.58 -17.62 17.87
N LYS A 542 22.84 -16.46 18.46
CA LYS A 542 23.95 -16.28 19.43
C LYS A 542 23.70 -17.07 20.70
N TYR A 543 22.50 -17.00 21.26
CA TYR A 543 22.14 -17.74 22.47
C TYR A 543 22.12 -19.26 22.24
N GLU A 544 21.67 -19.72 21.05
CA GLU A 544 21.75 -21.12 20.65
C GLU A 544 23.21 -21.63 20.61
N ILE A 545 24.11 -20.84 20.02
CA ILE A 545 25.55 -21.16 19.96
C ILE A 545 26.18 -21.16 21.37
N GLU A 546 25.74 -20.26 22.24
CA GLU A 546 26.21 -20.16 23.63
C GLU A 546 25.58 -21.21 24.58
N GLY A 547 24.64 -22.03 24.09
CA GLY A 547 23.91 -23.04 24.88
C GLY A 547 22.91 -22.47 25.88
N ARG A 548 22.51 -21.21 25.70
CA ARG A 548 21.58 -20.47 26.58
C ARG A 548 20.14 -20.60 26.10
N MET A 549 19.58 -21.81 26.19
CA MET A 549 18.30 -22.18 25.58
C MET A 549 17.10 -21.34 26.08
N GLU A 550 17.04 -20.99 27.37
CA GLU A 550 15.95 -20.15 27.89
C GLU A 550 15.97 -18.72 27.32
N ASP A 551 17.14 -18.15 27.13
CA ASP A 551 17.30 -16.83 26.54
C ASP A 551 17.04 -16.86 25.03
N ALA A 552 17.45 -17.97 24.37
CA ALA A 552 17.12 -18.21 22.96
C ALA A 552 15.60 -18.32 22.74
N GLU A 553 14.90 -19.03 23.62
CA GLU A 553 13.45 -19.19 23.53
C GLU A 553 12.70 -17.87 23.76
N ARG A 554 13.14 -17.05 24.72
CA ARG A 554 12.59 -15.70 24.94
C ARG A 554 12.84 -14.77 23.76
N ALA A 555 14.03 -14.81 23.17
CA ALA A 555 14.37 -14.04 21.98
C ALA A 555 13.55 -14.50 20.77
N HIS A 556 13.31 -15.80 20.64
CA HIS A 556 12.48 -16.38 19.59
C HIS A 556 11.02 -15.97 19.71
N GLN A 557 10.45 -16.03 20.91
CA GLN A 557 9.08 -15.54 21.16
C GLN A 557 8.93 -14.05 20.81
N MET A 558 9.95 -13.25 21.10
CA MET A 558 9.96 -11.84 20.70
C MET A 558 10.06 -11.67 19.19
N TYR A 559 10.89 -12.47 18.52
CA TYR A 559 10.99 -12.48 17.06
C TYR A 559 9.64 -12.83 16.41
N GLU A 560 9.00 -13.90 16.84
CA GLU A 560 7.67 -14.32 16.33
C GLU A 560 6.61 -13.24 16.55
N TYR A 561 6.67 -12.57 17.70
CA TYR A 561 5.77 -11.47 17.96
C TYR A 561 5.99 -10.28 17.03
N LEU A 562 7.26 -9.87 16.84
CA LEU A 562 7.60 -8.81 15.90
C LEU A 562 7.22 -9.20 14.47
N GLU A 563 7.41 -10.46 14.07
CA GLU A 563 7.02 -10.98 12.76
C GLU A 563 5.50 -10.95 12.56
N LYS A 564 4.74 -11.37 13.58
CA LYS A 564 3.28 -11.26 13.57
C LYS A 564 2.84 -9.80 13.44
N LYS A 565 3.48 -8.90 14.15
CA LYS A 565 3.22 -7.46 14.11
C LYS A 565 3.62 -6.84 12.78
N TYR A 566 4.71 -7.27 12.20
CA TYR A 566 5.13 -6.89 10.86
C TYR A 566 4.09 -7.29 9.81
N LYS A 567 3.57 -8.52 9.87
CA LYS A 567 2.49 -9.00 9.02
C LYS A 567 1.17 -8.23 9.23
N GLU A 568 0.83 -7.93 10.48
CA GLU A 568 -0.38 -7.13 10.83
C GLU A 568 -0.25 -5.64 10.47
N THR A 569 0.97 -5.08 10.31
CA THR A 569 1.20 -3.69 9.90
C THR A 569 0.81 -3.47 8.44
N THR A 570 0.72 -4.54 7.67
CA THR A 570 0.18 -4.51 6.31
C THR A 570 -1.36 -4.45 6.29
N GLU A 571 -2.03 -4.69 7.43
CA GLU A 571 -3.49 -4.59 7.60
C GLU A 571 -3.86 -3.40 8.52
N TRP A 572 -4.94 -2.71 8.20
CA TRP A 572 -5.37 -1.46 8.89
C TRP A 572 -5.66 -1.61 10.39
N SER A 573 -5.90 -2.82 10.89
CA SER A 573 -6.15 -3.13 12.32
C SER A 573 -4.90 -3.00 13.22
N PHE A 574 -3.71 -3.00 12.65
CA PHE A 574 -2.41 -2.99 13.35
C PHE A 574 -2.16 -1.74 14.18
N MET A 575 -2.60 -0.57 13.71
CA MET A 575 -2.34 0.70 14.39
C MET A 575 -3.00 0.82 15.77
N LYS A 576 -4.12 0.17 15.97
CA LYS A 576 -4.83 0.19 17.26
C LYS A 576 -4.16 -0.75 18.26
N PHE A 577 -3.73 -1.91 17.80
CA PHE A 577 -3.10 -2.93 18.65
C PHE A 577 -1.69 -2.55 19.11
N ILE A 578 -0.89 -1.92 18.25
CA ILE A 578 0.44 -1.40 18.61
C ILE A 578 0.34 -0.40 19.77
N ARG A 579 -0.64 0.50 19.72
CA ARG A 579 -0.84 1.53 20.75
C ARG A 579 -1.11 0.94 22.14
N GLU A 580 -1.78 -0.21 22.21
CA GLU A 580 -2.19 -0.85 23.46
C GLU A 580 -1.13 -1.79 24.05
N ASN A 581 -0.26 -2.36 23.22
CA ASN A 581 0.68 -3.41 23.67
C ASN A 581 2.17 -3.03 23.59
N ALA A 582 2.51 -1.95 22.92
CA ALA A 582 3.88 -1.48 22.73
C ALA A 582 4.73 -1.38 24.02
N PRO A 583 4.21 -0.82 25.12
CA PRO A 583 5.02 -0.67 26.35
C PRO A 583 5.53 -2.01 26.90
N LYS A 584 4.70 -3.06 26.84
CA LYS A 584 5.04 -4.39 27.38
C LYS A 584 6.16 -5.08 26.61
N PHE A 585 6.19 -4.86 25.26
CA PHE A 585 7.19 -5.48 24.40
C PHE A 585 8.55 -4.82 24.47
N ILE A 586 8.54 -3.50 24.58
CA ILE A 586 9.76 -2.72 24.65
C ILE A 586 10.48 -2.99 25.96
N ASP A 587 9.75 -3.12 27.06
CA ASP A 587 10.33 -3.43 28.37
C ASP A 587 11.00 -4.82 28.38
N VAL A 588 10.42 -5.81 27.70
CA VAL A 588 11.05 -7.14 27.57
C VAL A 588 12.29 -7.07 26.68
N ALA A 589 12.24 -6.37 25.54
CA ALA A 589 13.40 -6.21 24.65
C ALA A 589 14.55 -5.45 25.34
N VAL A 590 14.24 -4.36 26.04
CA VAL A 590 15.23 -3.58 26.79
C VAL A 590 15.80 -4.37 27.97
N THR A 591 14.97 -5.15 28.65
CA THR A 591 15.41 -6.01 29.76
C THR A 591 16.34 -7.12 29.26
N MET A 592 16.05 -7.72 28.10
CA MET A 592 16.88 -8.76 27.48
C MET A 592 18.22 -8.20 26.99
N ILE A 593 18.22 -7.04 26.33
CA ILE A 593 19.45 -6.34 25.90
C ILE A 593 20.29 -5.94 27.13
N GLY A 594 19.64 -5.49 28.20
CA GLY A 594 20.29 -5.16 29.47
C GLY A 594 20.92 -6.37 30.20
N ALA A 595 20.27 -7.54 30.15
CA ALA A 595 20.77 -8.79 30.70
C ALA A 595 22.00 -9.30 29.93
N VAL A 596 21.98 -9.17 28.59
CA VAL A 596 23.13 -9.52 27.73
C VAL A 596 24.35 -8.66 28.02
N ALA A 597 24.14 -7.33 28.15
CA ALA A 597 25.22 -6.41 28.49
C ALA A 597 25.87 -6.75 29.86
N LYS A 598 25.09 -7.13 30.86
CA LYS A 598 25.60 -7.55 32.19
C LYS A 598 26.37 -8.88 32.12
N LEU A 599 25.99 -9.83 31.27
CA LEU A 599 26.66 -11.14 31.18
C LEU A 599 27.97 -11.10 30.38
N VAL A 600 28.05 -10.21 29.37
CA VAL A 600 29.32 -9.96 28.66
C VAL A 600 30.32 -9.35 29.61
N ILE A 601 29.91 -8.42 30.47
CA ILE A 601 30.79 -7.85 31.53
C ILE A 601 31.24 -8.90 32.54
N PHE A 602 30.38 -9.88 32.91
CA PHE A 602 30.72 -10.91 33.90
C PHE A 602 31.66 -12.01 33.35
N LYS A 603 31.67 -12.30 32.05
CA LYS A 603 32.60 -13.26 31.43
C LYS A 603 33.96 -12.66 31.11
N THR A 604 34.10 -11.34 31.09
CA THR A 604 35.39 -10.65 30.87
C THR A 604 36.16 -10.42 32.16
N ILE A 605 35.52 -10.66 33.34
CA ILE A 605 36.13 -10.51 34.67
C ILE A 605 36.51 -11.89 35.26
N LYS A 606 36.23 -12.98 34.57
CA LYS A 606 36.78 -14.32 34.89
C LYS A 606 37.74 -14.75 33.77
#